data_71d98a4ac5b3efb22339f10575089592
#
_entry.id   71d98a4ac5b3efb22339f10575089592
#
_cell.length_a   1.000
_cell.length_b   1.000
_cell.length_c   1.000
_cell.angle_alpha   90.00
_cell.angle_beta   90.00
_cell.angle_gamma   90.00
#
_symmetry.space_group_name_H-M   'P 1'
#
loop_
_entity.id
_entity.type
_entity.pdbx_description
1 polymer ?
#
loop_
_entity_poly.entity_id
_entity_poly.type
_entity_poly.pdbx_seq_one_letter_code
_entity_poly.pdbx_strand_id
1 'polypeptide(L)'
;MPKSERTQKSREFINAYRNNEADVEVIPSNTDLFGEEPPKKELVGAYCRVSTMSDMQVESYELQKAYYEEMVTRQPSWTLVGIYPDEGISGTSMRNRRNFLRMIEDCKQGKLTLIVTKSISRFARNVVDAISTVRMLRNLPQPVAVLFETEQINTMRPGADSMLSLLASFAESESLIKSTSMKWAIRNRFKHGIPRIVDTYGFERERNKLTPHEGGAYSKADVVREIYREFIETGNLSHVRRVLH
;
A
#
# COMPACT_ATOMS: atom_id res chain seq x y z
N MET A 1 -60.93 9.96 2.25
CA MET A 1 -60.96 11.24 1.48
C MET A 1 -61.14 10.94 0.03
N PRO A 2 -62.08 11.52 -0.68
CA PRO A 2 -62.28 11.32 -2.12
C PRO A 2 -61.06 11.83 -2.91
N LYS A 3 -60.72 11.18 -4.01
CA LYS A 3 -59.60 11.51 -4.87
C LYS A 3 -59.55 12.97 -5.32
N SER A 4 -60.71 13.64 -5.44
CA SER A 4 -60.85 15.04 -5.84
C SER A 4 -60.26 16.02 -4.81
N GLU A 5 -60.50 15.81 -3.52
CA GLU A 5 -59.99 16.69 -2.44
C GLU A 5 -58.47 16.65 -2.30
N ARG A 6 -57.87 15.48 -2.51
CA ARG A 6 -56.41 15.30 -2.48
C ARG A 6 -55.73 16.04 -3.61
N THR A 7 -56.35 16.04 -4.80
CA THR A 7 -55.83 16.75 -6.00
C THR A 7 -55.94 18.27 -5.85
N GLN A 8 -57.00 18.73 -5.20
CA GLN A 8 -57.26 20.15 -4.97
C GLN A 8 -56.27 20.74 -3.95
N LYS A 9 -56.06 20.07 -2.81
CA LYS A 9 -55.04 20.46 -1.79
C LYS A 9 -53.63 20.46 -2.38
N SER A 10 -53.28 19.49 -3.23
CA SER A 10 -51.98 19.45 -3.89
C SER A 10 -51.79 20.62 -4.87
N ARG A 11 -52.84 21.06 -5.57
CA ARG A 11 -52.78 22.22 -6.47
C ARG A 11 -52.67 23.52 -5.69
N GLU A 12 -53.38 23.65 -4.58
CA GLU A 12 -53.31 24.82 -3.70
C GLU A 12 -51.91 24.95 -3.09
N PHE A 13 -51.33 23.87 -2.64
CA PHE A 13 -49.95 23.81 -2.13
C PHE A 13 -48.92 24.19 -3.18
N ILE A 14 -49.06 23.71 -4.43
CA ILE A 14 -48.17 24.02 -5.53
C ILE A 14 -48.30 25.49 -5.92
N ASN A 15 -49.52 26.05 -5.89
CA ASN A 15 -49.75 27.45 -6.22
C ASN A 15 -49.23 28.40 -5.13
N ALA A 16 -49.37 28.06 -3.85
CA ALA A 16 -48.78 28.81 -2.74
C ALA A 16 -47.26 28.86 -2.84
N TYR A 17 -46.64 27.72 -3.18
CA TYR A 17 -45.18 27.67 -3.44
C TYR A 17 -44.73 28.52 -4.63
N ARG A 18 -45.57 28.52 -5.70
CA ARG A 18 -45.28 29.29 -6.95
C ARG A 18 -45.44 30.81 -6.78
N ASN A 19 -46.30 31.24 -5.85
CA ASN A 19 -46.54 32.67 -5.59
C ASN A 19 -45.70 33.21 -4.41
N ASN A 20 -44.77 32.46 -3.86
CA ASN A 20 -43.95 32.82 -2.70
C ASN A 20 -44.77 33.15 -1.41
N GLU A 21 -46.03 32.71 -1.37
CA GLU A 21 -46.94 32.91 -0.23
C GLU A 21 -46.88 31.74 0.78
N ALA A 22 -46.08 30.74 0.51
CA ALA A 22 -45.84 29.67 1.48
C ALA A 22 -44.90 30.21 2.57
N ASP A 23 -45.36 30.26 3.80
CA ASP A 23 -44.51 30.46 4.96
C ASP A 23 -43.43 29.33 4.96
N VAL A 24 -42.27 29.68 4.47
CA VAL A 24 -41.10 28.79 4.55
C VAL A 24 -40.59 28.91 5.98
N GLU A 25 -40.96 27.96 6.81
CA GLU A 25 -40.35 27.83 8.12
C GLU A 25 -38.85 27.47 7.90
N VAL A 26 -38.00 28.49 7.95
CA VAL A 26 -36.54 28.26 7.94
C VAL A 26 -36.20 27.59 9.24
N ILE A 27 -36.02 26.28 9.20
CA ILE A 27 -35.44 25.53 10.34
C ILE A 27 -34.01 26.06 10.45
N PRO A 28 -33.68 26.82 11.51
CA PRO A 28 -32.28 27.27 11.68
C PRO A 28 -31.40 26.04 11.74
N SER A 29 -30.27 26.10 11.06
CA SER A 29 -29.30 25.01 11.16
C SER A 29 -28.95 24.82 12.62
N ASN A 30 -28.94 23.58 13.09
CA ASN A 30 -28.69 23.21 14.49
C ASN A 30 -27.28 23.63 15.01
N THR A 31 -26.55 24.43 14.25
CA THR A 31 -25.24 24.97 14.61
C THR A 31 -25.27 25.89 15.83
N ASP A 32 -26.39 26.53 16.13
CA ASP A 32 -26.48 27.45 17.29
C ASP A 32 -26.88 26.78 18.60
N LEU A 33 -27.32 25.50 18.55
CA LEU A 33 -27.75 24.77 19.75
C LEU A 33 -26.59 24.04 20.47
N PHE A 34 -25.48 23.85 19.80
CA PHE A 34 -24.24 23.35 20.38
C PHE A 34 -23.25 24.50 20.27
N GLY A 35 -23.00 25.18 21.39
CA GLY A 35 -21.99 26.23 21.44
C GLY A 35 -20.77 25.76 20.64
N GLU A 36 -20.30 26.61 19.72
CA GLU A 36 -19.15 26.32 18.87
C GLU A 36 -17.94 25.96 19.78
N GLU A 37 -17.77 24.66 20.03
CA GLU A 37 -16.47 24.21 20.43
C GLU A 37 -15.52 24.61 19.29
N PRO A 38 -14.44 25.35 19.57
CA PRO A 38 -13.50 25.73 18.54
C PRO A 38 -13.09 24.45 17.79
N PRO A 39 -13.04 24.47 16.46
CA PRO A 39 -12.78 23.27 15.67
C PRO A 39 -11.53 22.58 16.21
N LYS A 40 -11.71 21.36 16.68
CA LYS A 40 -10.65 20.59 17.35
C LYS A 40 -9.51 20.49 16.34
N LYS A 41 -8.36 21.07 16.67
CA LYS A 41 -7.21 21.07 15.75
C LYS A 41 -6.74 19.63 15.53
N GLU A 42 -6.64 19.24 14.27
CA GLU A 42 -6.06 17.96 13.90
C GLU A 42 -4.54 17.97 14.10
N LEU A 43 -4.04 17.03 14.88
CA LEU A 43 -2.62 16.83 15.13
C LEU A 43 -2.05 15.92 14.02
N VAL A 44 -1.36 16.52 13.06
CA VAL A 44 -0.97 15.88 11.79
C VAL A 44 0.42 15.29 11.86
N GLY A 45 0.54 14.01 11.54
CA GLY A 45 1.81 13.34 11.23
C GLY A 45 1.92 13.07 9.72
N ALA A 46 2.97 13.57 9.07
CA ALA A 46 3.22 13.27 7.66
C ALA A 46 4.14 12.07 7.51
N TYR A 47 3.69 11.02 6.81
CA TYR A 47 4.51 9.86 6.52
C TYR A 47 5.00 9.87 5.07
N CYS A 48 6.32 9.77 4.89
CA CYS A 48 6.93 9.75 3.57
C CYS A 48 7.96 8.62 3.41
N ARG A 49 8.14 8.18 2.15
CA ARG A 49 9.19 7.23 1.76
C ARG A 49 10.11 7.87 0.72
N VAL A 50 11.38 7.93 1.02
CA VAL A 50 12.43 8.48 0.15
C VAL A 50 13.22 7.35 -0.51
N SER A 51 13.69 7.56 -1.74
CA SER A 51 14.47 6.56 -2.49
C SER A 51 15.93 6.52 -2.03
N THR A 52 16.60 5.37 -2.18
CA THR A 52 17.93 5.05 -1.60
C THR A 52 19.15 5.56 -2.39
N MET A 53 19.06 6.58 -3.24
CA MET A 53 20.25 7.14 -3.94
C MET A 53 20.75 8.41 -3.24
N SER A 54 21.97 8.39 -2.72
CA SER A 54 22.50 9.25 -1.66
C SER A 54 22.34 10.77 -1.82
N ASP A 55 22.60 11.35 -2.98
CA ASP A 55 22.53 12.81 -3.15
C ASP A 55 21.15 13.31 -3.55
N MET A 56 20.40 12.52 -4.32
CA MET A 56 18.99 12.78 -4.66
C MET A 56 18.04 12.56 -3.49
N GLN A 57 18.49 11.94 -2.39
CA GLN A 57 17.68 11.69 -1.19
C GLN A 57 17.46 12.94 -0.35
N VAL A 58 18.51 13.73 -0.16
CA VAL A 58 18.43 14.95 0.66
C VAL A 58 17.49 15.94 -0.01
N GLU A 59 17.65 16.17 -1.32
CA GLU A 59 16.76 17.05 -2.09
C GLU A 59 15.32 16.51 -2.12
N SER A 60 15.14 15.19 -2.29
CA SER A 60 13.81 14.57 -2.28
C SER A 60 13.14 14.63 -0.91
N TYR A 61 13.90 14.53 0.19
CA TYR A 61 13.37 14.65 1.53
C TYR A 61 12.97 16.09 1.86
N GLU A 62 13.86 17.05 1.60
CA GLU A 62 13.60 18.48 1.85
C GLU A 62 12.40 18.97 1.03
N LEU A 63 12.27 18.51 -0.21
CA LEU A 63 11.12 18.83 -1.05
C LEU A 63 9.81 18.27 -0.48
N GLN A 64 9.82 17.01 -0.01
CA GLN A 64 8.65 16.41 0.62
C GLN A 64 8.30 17.09 1.96
N LYS A 65 9.32 17.47 2.73
CA LYS A 65 9.15 18.21 3.97
C LYS A 65 8.47 19.56 3.70
N ALA A 66 9.02 20.37 2.80
CA ALA A 66 8.43 21.64 2.41
C ALA A 66 6.99 21.49 1.90
N TYR A 67 6.72 20.45 1.12
CA TYR A 67 5.37 20.14 0.63
C TYR A 67 4.38 19.90 1.78
N TYR A 68 4.73 19.07 2.76
CA TYR A 68 3.83 18.80 3.88
C TYR A 68 3.68 19.98 4.85
N GLU A 69 4.74 20.77 5.05
CA GLU A 69 4.68 22.01 5.82
C GLU A 69 3.72 23.01 5.14
N GLU A 70 3.82 23.18 3.84
CA GLU A 70 2.92 24.04 3.06
C GLU A 70 1.48 23.50 3.08
N MET A 71 1.28 22.21 2.89
CA MET A 71 -0.03 21.57 2.92
C MET A 71 -0.75 21.80 4.25
N VAL A 72 -0.04 21.62 5.37
CA VAL A 72 -0.62 21.84 6.70
C VAL A 72 -0.90 23.31 6.94
N THR A 73 -0.01 24.22 6.51
CA THR A 73 -0.19 25.67 6.66
C THR A 73 -1.44 26.18 5.93
N ARG A 74 -1.81 25.54 4.82
CA ARG A 74 -3.03 25.88 4.07
C ARG A 74 -4.33 25.48 4.78
N GLN A 75 -4.24 24.65 5.84
CA GLN A 75 -5.40 24.17 6.59
C GLN A 75 -5.37 24.74 8.02
N PRO A 76 -6.17 25.77 8.34
CA PRO A 76 -6.15 26.43 9.65
C PRO A 76 -6.46 25.49 10.83
N SER A 77 -7.20 24.41 10.57
CA SER A 77 -7.56 23.39 11.56
C SER A 77 -6.47 22.34 11.78
N TRP A 78 -5.34 22.38 11.05
CA TRP A 78 -4.27 21.39 11.14
C TRP A 78 -3.06 21.95 11.88
N THR A 79 -2.38 21.07 12.63
CA THR A 79 -1.09 21.37 13.30
C THR A 79 -0.13 20.25 12.98
N LEU A 80 0.98 20.55 12.31
CA LEU A 80 2.01 19.56 12.01
C LEU A 80 2.78 19.21 13.30
N VAL A 81 2.68 17.94 13.71
CA VAL A 81 3.40 17.40 14.88
C VAL A 81 4.77 16.87 14.47
N GLY A 82 4.85 16.24 13.30
CA GLY A 82 6.11 15.71 12.81
C GLY A 82 6.02 15.07 11.43
N ILE A 83 7.20 14.90 10.84
CA ILE A 83 7.37 14.19 9.56
C ILE A 83 8.14 12.91 9.86
N TYR A 84 7.66 11.79 9.35
CA TYR A 84 8.18 10.44 9.58
C TYR A 84 8.72 9.86 8.27
N PRO A 85 9.99 10.13 7.93
CA PRO A 85 10.60 9.62 6.71
C PRO A 85 11.16 8.23 6.93
N ASP A 86 10.87 7.28 6.02
CA ASP A 86 11.55 6.01 5.93
C ASP A 86 12.23 5.86 4.58
N GLU A 87 13.38 5.20 4.55
CA GLU A 87 14.07 4.90 3.31
C GLU A 87 13.32 3.83 2.52
N GLY A 88 13.18 4.08 1.21
CA GLY A 88 12.52 3.17 0.27
C GLY A 88 13.40 2.00 -0.15
N ILE A 89 13.97 1.25 0.80
CA ILE A 89 14.73 0.03 0.49
C ILE A 89 13.78 -1.00 -0.10
N SER A 90 14.13 -1.49 -1.28
CA SER A 90 13.39 -2.55 -1.97
C SER A 90 13.33 -3.81 -1.12
N GLY A 91 12.15 -4.22 -0.73
CA GLY A 91 11.83 -5.57 -0.28
C GLY A 91 12.03 -5.87 1.21
N THR A 92 11.36 -6.63 1.78
CA THR A 92 11.40 -7.75 2.72
C THR A 92 11.45 -7.51 4.22
N SER A 93 11.79 -6.36 4.81
CA SER A 93 11.81 -6.31 6.28
C SER A 93 11.04 -5.12 6.89
N MET A 94 10.07 -5.42 7.77
CA MET A 94 9.43 -4.44 8.69
C MET A 94 10.46 -3.73 9.58
N ARG A 95 11.64 -4.36 9.81
CA ARG A 95 12.74 -3.82 10.62
C ARG A 95 13.28 -2.48 10.11
N ASN A 96 13.12 -2.17 8.81
CA ASN A 96 13.66 -0.95 8.20
C ASN A 96 12.69 0.22 8.19
N ARG A 97 11.50 0.10 8.82
CA ARG A 97 10.48 1.16 8.90
C ARG A 97 10.41 1.76 10.31
N ARG A 98 11.55 2.23 10.81
CA ARG A 98 11.66 2.75 12.19
C ARG A 98 10.75 3.94 12.43
N ASN A 99 10.69 4.86 11.49
CA ASN A 99 9.87 6.05 11.63
C ASN A 99 8.38 5.76 11.49
N PHE A 100 7.99 4.78 10.67
CA PHE A 100 6.61 4.28 10.64
C PHE A 100 6.19 3.70 12.00
N LEU A 101 7.03 2.85 12.59
CA LEU A 101 6.74 2.27 13.91
C LEU A 101 6.65 3.36 15.00
N ARG A 102 7.54 4.36 14.96
CA ARG A 102 7.50 5.52 15.85
C ARG A 102 6.20 6.32 15.66
N MET A 103 5.79 6.55 14.42
CA MET A 103 4.51 7.22 14.11
C MET A 103 3.32 6.47 14.70
N ILE A 104 3.29 5.14 14.54
CA ILE A 104 2.23 4.30 15.13
C ILE A 104 2.23 4.40 16.67
N GLU A 105 3.40 4.44 17.29
CA GLU A 105 3.49 4.61 18.75
C GLU A 105 3.01 6.00 19.18
N ASP A 106 3.36 7.06 18.46
CA ASP A 106 2.85 8.42 18.71
C ASP A 106 1.31 8.50 18.53
N CYS A 107 0.73 7.72 17.61
CA CYS A 107 -0.72 7.55 17.48
C CYS A 107 -1.33 6.92 18.74
N LYS A 108 -0.74 5.82 19.24
CA LYS A 108 -1.21 5.15 20.45
C LYS A 108 -1.15 6.03 21.69
N GLN A 109 -0.16 6.94 21.74
CA GLN A 109 0.01 7.92 22.81
C GLN A 109 -0.91 9.15 22.66
N GLY A 110 -1.76 9.19 21.64
CA GLY A 110 -2.68 10.30 21.40
C GLY A 110 -2.03 11.59 20.90
N LYS A 111 -0.77 11.52 20.43
CA LYS A 111 -0.05 12.69 19.90
C LYS A 111 -0.48 13.04 18.48
N LEU A 112 -1.10 12.12 17.75
CA LEU A 112 -1.56 12.30 16.39
C LEU A 112 -3.04 11.95 16.30
N THR A 113 -3.79 12.75 15.52
CA THR A 113 -5.19 12.47 15.18
C THR A 113 -5.37 12.22 13.69
N LEU A 114 -4.39 12.65 12.89
CA LEU A 114 -4.41 12.49 11.43
C LEU A 114 -3.01 12.12 10.93
N ILE A 115 -2.94 11.07 10.13
CA ILE A 115 -1.76 10.75 9.33
C ILE A 115 -2.02 11.18 7.89
N VAL A 116 -1.08 11.90 7.28
CA VAL A 116 -1.10 12.23 5.86
C VAL A 116 0.01 11.49 5.15
N THR A 117 -0.30 10.89 4.02
CA THR A 117 0.68 10.18 3.20
C THR A 117 0.30 10.23 1.71
N LYS A 118 1.28 10.18 0.83
CA LYS A 118 1.08 10.36 -0.61
C LYS A 118 0.14 9.32 -1.23
N SER A 119 0.28 8.04 -0.83
CA SER A 119 -0.53 6.95 -1.39
C SER A 119 -0.52 5.71 -0.48
N ILE A 120 -1.48 4.82 -0.71
CA ILE A 120 -1.57 3.52 -0.03
C ILE A 120 -0.27 2.71 -0.23
N SER A 121 0.32 2.73 -1.42
CA SER A 121 1.56 2.01 -1.73
C SER A 121 2.79 2.56 -0.99
N ARG A 122 2.76 3.81 -0.56
CA ARG A 122 3.78 4.41 0.32
C ARG A 122 3.54 4.05 1.78
N PHE A 123 2.28 4.01 2.18
CA PHE A 123 1.87 3.70 3.56
C PHE A 123 2.10 2.23 3.92
N ALA A 124 1.76 1.30 3.05
CA ALA A 124 1.90 -0.13 3.29
C ALA A 124 2.51 -0.86 2.07
N ARG A 125 2.93 -2.10 2.27
CA ARG A 125 3.51 -2.92 1.21
C ARG A 125 2.47 -3.47 0.24
N ASN A 126 1.31 -3.74 0.77
CA ASN A 126 0.14 -4.19 0.04
C ASN A 126 -1.10 -3.56 0.67
N VAL A 127 -2.20 -3.65 -0.04
CA VAL A 127 -3.47 -3.02 0.39
C VAL A 127 -4.03 -3.69 1.64
N VAL A 128 -3.81 -4.99 1.82
CA VAL A 128 -4.28 -5.74 3.01
C VAL A 128 -3.62 -5.24 4.28
N ASP A 129 -2.29 -5.03 4.26
CA ASP A 129 -1.54 -4.45 5.38
C ASP A 129 -2.01 -3.01 5.66
N ALA A 130 -2.33 -2.23 4.61
CA ALA A 130 -2.87 -0.89 4.76
C ALA A 130 -4.21 -0.91 5.51
N ILE A 131 -5.14 -1.75 5.08
CA ILE A 131 -6.47 -1.90 5.69
C ILE A 131 -6.35 -2.35 7.16
N SER A 132 -5.49 -3.33 7.43
CA SER A 132 -5.26 -3.82 8.79
C SER A 132 -4.73 -2.72 9.71
N THR A 133 -3.77 -1.91 9.21
CA THR A 133 -3.21 -0.78 9.95
C THR A 133 -4.25 0.33 10.16
N VAL A 134 -5.02 0.68 9.13
CA VAL A 134 -6.11 1.67 9.24
C VAL A 134 -7.15 1.24 10.27
N ARG A 135 -7.59 -0.02 10.25
CA ARG A 135 -8.53 -0.55 11.24
C ARG A 135 -7.98 -0.49 12.66
N MET A 136 -6.71 -0.84 12.83
CA MET A 136 -6.03 -0.72 14.13
C MET A 136 -6.01 0.74 14.62
N LEU A 137 -5.66 1.70 13.76
CA LEU A 137 -5.63 3.13 14.10
C LEU A 137 -7.01 3.69 14.45
N ARG A 138 -8.06 3.26 13.75
CA ARG A 138 -9.46 3.66 14.04
C ARG A 138 -9.99 3.10 15.37
N ASN A 139 -9.47 1.94 15.78
CA ASN A 139 -9.87 1.27 17.02
C ASN A 139 -9.06 1.71 18.26
N LEU A 140 -8.16 2.68 18.11
CA LEU A 140 -7.47 3.27 19.25
C LEU A 140 -8.46 4.01 20.17
N PRO A 141 -8.15 4.19 21.48
CA PRO A 141 -8.96 5.00 22.39
C PRO A 141 -9.20 6.42 21.87
N GLN A 142 -8.21 6.97 21.19
CA GLN A 142 -8.31 8.18 20.36
C GLN A 142 -8.15 7.77 18.91
N PRO A 143 -9.23 7.66 18.12
CA PRO A 143 -9.17 7.22 16.73
C PRO A 143 -8.30 8.15 15.89
N VAL A 144 -7.46 7.57 15.03
CA VAL A 144 -6.57 8.31 14.13
C VAL A 144 -7.00 8.08 12.68
N ALA A 145 -7.24 9.19 11.98
CA ALA A 145 -7.52 9.17 10.54
C ALA A 145 -6.25 8.95 9.71
N VAL A 146 -6.40 8.37 8.52
CA VAL A 146 -5.35 8.35 7.50
C VAL A 146 -5.88 8.99 6.22
N LEU A 147 -5.16 9.98 5.72
CA LEU A 147 -5.44 10.64 4.45
C LEU A 147 -4.44 10.15 3.40
N PHE A 148 -4.94 9.46 2.39
CA PHE A 148 -4.21 9.05 1.20
C PHE A 148 -4.45 10.09 0.11
N GLU A 149 -3.44 10.90 -0.22
CA GLU A 149 -3.59 12.04 -1.13
C GLU A 149 -3.93 11.60 -2.56
N THR A 150 -3.17 10.63 -3.10
CA THR A 150 -3.36 10.18 -4.50
C THR A 150 -4.73 9.55 -4.72
N GLU A 151 -5.17 8.74 -3.77
CA GLU A 151 -6.46 8.08 -3.81
C GLU A 151 -7.61 8.97 -3.32
N GLN A 152 -7.29 10.13 -2.72
CA GLN A 152 -8.25 11.08 -2.12
C GLN A 152 -9.14 10.42 -1.05
N ILE A 153 -8.60 9.45 -0.32
CA ILE A 153 -9.32 8.71 0.71
C ILE A 153 -8.92 9.23 2.09
N ASN A 154 -9.90 9.73 2.84
CA ASN A 154 -9.79 9.92 4.28
C ASN A 154 -10.54 8.79 4.98
N THR A 155 -9.82 8.01 5.78
CA THR A 155 -10.32 6.75 6.37
C THR A 155 -11.44 6.93 7.39
N MET A 156 -11.67 8.15 7.90
CA MET A 156 -12.77 8.46 8.81
C MET A 156 -14.04 8.91 8.09
N ARG A 157 -13.98 9.18 6.78
CA ARG A 157 -15.18 9.56 6.02
C ARG A 157 -16.05 8.36 5.69
N PRO A 158 -17.38 8.56 5.60
CA PRO A 158 -18.30 7.52 5.14
C PRO A 158 -17.88 6.98 3.77
N GLY A 159 -17.97 5.66 3.58
CA GLY A 159 -17.59 5.00 2.31
C GLY A 159 -16.11 4.64 2.16
N ALA A 160 -15.22 5.12 3.04
CA ALA A 160 -13.80 4.80 2.97
C ALA A 160 -13.51 3.29 3.06
N ASP A 161 -14.23 2.56 3.89
CA ASP A 161 -14.08 1.10 4.02
C ASP A 161 -14.45 0.37 2.73
N SER A 162 -15.52 0.81 2.05
CA SER A 162 -15.93 0.24 0.76
C SER A 162 -14.88 0.49 -0.31
N MET A 163 -14.33 1.70 -0.36
CA MET A 163 -13.28 2.06 -1.31
C MET A 163 -11.98 1.28 -1.06
N LEU A 164 -11.56 1.16 0.20
CA LEU A 164 -10.39 0.35 0.57
C LEU A 164 -10.59 -1.14 0.25
N SER A 165 -11.79 -1.67 0.47
CA SER A 165 -12.12 -3.06 0.15
C SER A 165 -12.11 -3.31 -1.36
N LEU A 166 -12.61 -2.37 -2.16
CA LEU A 166 -12.55 -2.42 -3.61
C LEU A 166 -11.11 -2.42 -4.12
N LEU A 167 -10.27 -1.53 -3.60
CA LEU A 167 -8.85 -1.46 -3.94
C LEU A 167 -8.11 -2.75 -3.56
N ALA A 168 -8.45 -3.37 -2.41
CA ALA A 168 -7.91 -4.67 -2.04
C ALA A 168 -8.24 -5.76 -3.06
N SER A 169 -9.50 -5.84 -3.49
CA SER A 169 -9.95 -6.81 -4.49
C SER A 169 -9.25 -6.62 -5.84
N PHE A 170 -9.01 -5.38 -6.26
CA PHE A 170 -8.23 -5.10 -7.47
C PHE A 170 -6.77 -5.53 -7.34
N ALA A 171 -6.12 -5.22 -6.22
CA ALA A 171 -4.73 -5.60 -5.98
C ALA A 171 -4.55 -7.13 -5.93
N GLU A 172 -5.49 -7.85 -5.34
CA GLU A 172 -5.52 -9.31 -5.32
C GLU A 172 -5.70 -9.89 -6.72
N SER A 173 -6.65 -9.37 -7.49
CA SER A 173 -6.89 -9.76 -8.88
C SER A 173 -5.65 -9.53 -9.76
N GLU A 174 -4.98 -8.39 -9.62
CA GLU A 174 -3.74 -8.07 -10.35
C GLU A 174 -2.62 -9.08 -10.02
N SER A 175 -2.48 -9.44 -8.75
CA SER A 175 -1.51 -10.44 -8.29
C SER A 175 -1.77 -11.82 -8.91
N LEU A 176 -3.05 -12.24 -8.95
CA LEU A 176 -3.45 -13.50 -9.58
C LEU A 176 -3.18 -13.50 -11.09
N ILE A 177 -3.50 -12.41 -11.79
CA ILE A 177 -3.24 -12.26 -13.23
C ILE A 177 -1.74 -12.34 -13.50
N LYS A 178 -0.89 -11.63 -12.75
CA LYS A 178 0.58 -11.68 -12.88
C LYS A 178 1.11 -13.10 -12.66
N SER A 179 0.63 -13.79 -11.63
CA SER A 179 1.02 -15.18 -11.33
C SER A 179 0.63 -16.13 -12.46
N THR A 180 -0.60 -16.01 -12.98
CA THR A 180 -1.10 -16.83 -14.07
C THR A 180 -0.33 -16.58 -15.36
N SER A 181 -0.07 -15.32 -15.69
CA SER A 181 0.72 -14.93 -16.87
C SER A 181 2.16 -15.46 -16.79
N MET A 182 2.77 -15.39 -15.60
CA MET A 182 4.12 -15.93 -15.39
C MET A 182 4.14 -17.46 -15.55
N LYS A 183 3.17 -18.17 -14.96
CA LYS A 183 3.05 -19.63 -15.12
C LYS A 183 2.84 -20.01 -16.59
N TRP A 184 2.00 -19.27 -17.31
CA TRP A 184 1.77 -19.49 -18.74
C TRP A 184 3.07 -19.27 -19.54
N ALA A 185 3.78 -18.16 -19.31
CA ALA A 185 5.04 -17.85 -19.98
C ALA A 185 6.12 -18.93 -19.74
N ILE A 186 6.23 -19.43 -18.50
CA ILE A 186 7.14 -20.53 -18.17
C ILE A 186 6.75 -21.82 -18.93
N ARG A 187 5.46 -22.21 -18.89
CA ARG A 187 4.97 -23.39 -19.60
C ARG A 187 5.17 -23.29 -21.13
N ASN A 188 4.95 -22.11 -21.68
CA ASN A 188 5.15 -21.88 -23.11
C ASN A 188 6.64 -21.98 -23.49
N ARG A 189 7.57 -21.46 -22.68
CA ARG A 189 9.00 -21.65 -22.86
C ARG A 189 9.40 -23.12 -22.83
N PHE A 190 8.89 -23.90 -21.87
CA PHE A 190 9.17 -25.31 -21.78
C PHE A 190 8.66 -26.09 -23.00
N LYS A 191 7.46 -25.76 -23.51
CA LYS A 191 6.93 -26.36 -24.75
C LYS A 191 7.80 -26.13 -25.98
N HIS A 192 8.52 -24.98 -26.01
CA HIS A 192 9.45 -24.65 -27.09
C HIS A 192 10.90 -25.07 -26.80
N GLY A 193 11.12 -25.88 -25.76
CA GLY A 193 12.47 -26.34 -25.40
C GLY A 193 13.39 -25.23 -24.89
N ILE A 194 12.84 -24.09 -24.39
CA ILE A 194 13.57 -22.96 -23.86
C ILE A 194 13.38 -22.93 -22.34
N PRO A 195 14.17 -23.68 -21.55
CA PRO A 195 14.07 -23.65 -20.09
C PRO A 195 14.56 -22.31 -19.54
N ARG A 196 14.14 -21.96 -18.30
CA ARG A 196 14.75 -20.86 -17.58
C ARG A 196 16.15 -21.30 -17.13
N ILE A 197 17.17 -20.81 -17.83
CA ILE A 197 18.55 -21.12 -17.53
C ILE A 197 18.98 -20.28 -16.34
N VAL A 198 19.29 -20.93 -15.23
CA VAL A 198 20.00 -20.37 -14.07
C VAL A 198 21.45 -20.78 -14.21
N ASP A 199 22.38 -19.95 -13.78
CA ASP A 199 23.80 -20.29 -13.75
C ASP A 199 23.98 -21.56 -12.89
N THR A 200 24.33 -22.65 -13.54
CA THR A 200 24.42 -23.97 -12.92
C THR A 200 25.87 -24.38 -12.93
N TYR A 201 26.39 -24.74 -11.75
CA TYR A 201 27.78 -25.20 -11.66
C TYR A 201 28.05 -26.42 -12.59
N GLY A 202 29.17 -26.40 -13.28
CA GLY A 202 29.50 -27.40 -14.27
C GLY A 202 29.05 -27.12 -15.69
N PHE A 203 28.28 -26.03 -15.88
CA PHE A 203 27.80 -25.63 -17.19
C PHE A 203 28.14 -24.18 -17.50
N GLU A 204 28.38 -23.90 -18.77
CA GLU A 204 28.48 -22.57 -19.35
C GLU A 204 27.17 -22.21 -20.04
N ARG A 205 26.79 -20.94 -19.93
CA ARG A 205 25.58 -20.42 -20.54
C ARG A 205 25.91 -19.73 -21.86
N GLU A 206 25.48 -20.34 -22.95
CA GLU A 206 25.44 -19.70 -24.25
C GLU A 206 24.00 -19.35 -24.62
N ARG A 207 23.64 -18.05 -24.56
CA ARG A 207 22.27 -17.55 -24.86
C ARG A 207 21.19 -18.34 -24.13
N ASN A 208 20.57 -19.36 -24.80
CA ASN A 208 19.47 -20.17 -24.27
C ASN A 208 19.86 -21.65 -24.12
N LYS A 209 21.15 -22.00 -24.15
CA LYS A 209 21.67 -23.36 -23.97
C LYS A 209 22.63 -23.43 -22.80
N LEU A 210 22.61 -24.55 -22.10
CA LEU A 210 23.63 -24.93 -21.15
C LEU A 210 24.56 -25.93 -21.87
N THR A 211 25.82 -25.61 -21.99
CA THR A 211 26.86 -26.52 -22.45
C THR A 211 27.74 -26.93 -21.28
N PRO A 212 28.16 -28.21 -21.17
CA PRO A 212 29.10 -28.61 -20.13
C PRO A 212 30.36 -27.77 -20.19
N HIS A 213 30.86 -27.30 -19.04
CA HIS A 213 32.12 -26.58 -18.97
C HIS A 213 33.27 -27.59 -19.15
N GLU A 214 33.71 -27.76 -20.37
CA GLU A 214 34.82 -28.65 -20.73
C GLU A 214 36.10 -27.83 -20.93
N GLY A 215 36.99 -27.81 -19.94
CA GLY A 215 38.26 -27.09 -20.02
C GLY A 215 39.23 -27.49 -18.91
N GLY A 216 40.48 -27.78 -19.29
CA GLY A 216 41.53 -28.21 -18.37
C GLY A 216 41.54 -29.70 -18.09
N ALA A 217 42.53 -30.15 -17.29
CA ALA A 217 42.71 -31.57 -16.95
C ALA A 217 41.58 -32.17 -16.07
N TYR A 218 40.81 -31.30 -15.39
CA TYR A 218 39.64 -31.66 -14.59
C TYR A 218 38.67 -30.48 -14.60
N SER A 219 37.62 -30.61 -15.37
CA SER A 219 36.65 -29.51 -15.61
C SER A 219 35.57 -29.46 -14.53
N LYS A 220 34.86 -28.32 -14.44
CA LYS A 220 33.69 -28.22 -13.55
C LYS A 220 32.59 -29.22 -13.90
N ALA A 221 32.50 -29.62 -15.17
CA ALA A 221 31.56 -30.65 -15.59
C ALA A 221 31.99 -32.03 -15.07
N ASP A 222 33.30 -32.30 -14.99
CA ASP A 222 33.81 -33.58 -14.44
C ASP A 222 33.53 -33.71 -12.95
N VAL A 223 33.63 -32.58 -12.20
CA VAL A 223 33.22 -32.54 -10.79
C VAL A 223 31.76 -32.93 -10.64
N VAL A 224 30.88 -32.39 -11.49
CA VAL A 224 29.46 -32.73 -11.46
C VAL A 224 29.22 -34.21 -11.77
N ARG A 225 29.92 -34.74 -12.79
CA ARG A 225 29.82 -36.17 -13.14
C ARG A 225 30.28 -37.07 -11.98
N GLU A 226 31.35 -36.67 -11.27
CA GLU A 226 31.86 -37.38 -10.11
C GLU A 226 30.86 -37.38 -8.94
N ILE A 227 30.26 -36.19 -8.65
CA ILE A 227 29.20 -36.04 -7.64
C ILE A 227 28.06 -37.06 -7.90
N TYR A 228 27.60 -37.11 -9.15
CA TYR A 228 26.50 -38.02 -9.51
C TYR A 228 26.93 -39.49 -9.43
N ARG A 229 28.14 -39.83 -9.85
CA ARG A 229 28.67 -41.18 -9.79
C ARG A 229 28.72 -41.70 -8.34
N GLU A 230 29.38 -40.92 -7.47
CA GLU A 230 29.52 -41.25 -6.06
C GLU A 230 28.17 -41.33 -5.33
N PHE A 231 27.24 -40.45 -5.71
CA PHE A 231 25.90 -40.49 -5.13
C PHE A 231 25.10 -41.71 -5.59
N ILE A 232 25.18 -42.08 -6.87
CA ILE A 232 24.50 -43.28 -7.40
C ILE A 232 25.03 -44.58 -6.76
N GLU A 233 26.33 -44.62 -6.53
CA GLU A 233 26.94 -45.79 -5.93
C GLU A 233 26.66 -45.91 -4.43
N THR A 234 26.67 -44.82 -3.70
CA THR A 234 26.60 -44.86 -2.23
C THR A 234 25.24 -44.42 -1.66
N GLY A 235 24.43 -43.70 -2.39
CA GLY A 235 23.18 -43.09 -1.90
C GLY A 235 23.37 -42.07 -0.77
N ASN A 236 24.61 -41.65 -0.48
CA ASN A 236 24.97 -40.90 0.72
C ASN A 236 25.69 -39.58 0.38
N LEU A 237 24.98 -38.45 0.56
CA LEU A 237 25.54 -37.12 0.33
C LEU A 237 26.72 -36.76 1.25
N SER A 238 26.77 -37.33 2.46
CA SER A 238 27.90 -37.12 3.38
C SER A 238 29.17 -37.81 2.90
N HIS A 239 29.01 -38.92 2.17
CA HIS A 239 30.13 -39.60 1.51
C HIS A 239 30.66 -38.78 0.34
N VAL A 240 29.76 -38.32 -0.54
CA VAL A 240 30.11 -37.45 -1.67
C VAL A 240 30.87 -36.22 -1.22
N ARG A 241 30.39 -35.54 -0.16
CA ARG A 241 31.09 -34.39 0.42
C ARG A 241 32.52 -34.72 0.88
N ARG A 242 32.78 -35.91 1.39
CA ARG A 242 34.09 -36.34 1.90
C ARG A 242 35.08 -36.64 0.76
N VAL A 243 34.58 -37.14 -0.35
CA VAL A 243 35.39 -37.49 -1.53
C VAL A 243 35.81 -36.23 -2.29
N LEU A 244 34.99 -35.16 -2.25
CA LEU A 244 35.25 -33.92 -2.93
C LEU A 244 36.06 -32.88 -2.12
N HIS A 245 36.35 -33.18 -0.86
CA HIS A 245 37.24 -32.38 0.01
C HIS A 245 38.63 -32.93 0.02
#